data_33215c1286e3fff8bd4919c5a6e02d9c
#
_entry.id   33215c1286e3fff8bd4919c5a6e02d9c
#
_cell.length_a   1.000
_cell.length_b   1.000
_cell.length_c   1.000
_cell.angle_alpha   90.00
_cell.angle_beta   90.00
_cell.angle_gamma   90.00
#
_symmetry.space_group_name_H-M   'P 1'
#
loop_
_entity.id
_entity.type
_entity.pdbx_description
1 polymer ?
#
loop_
_entity_poly.entity_id
_entity_poly.type
_entity_poly.pdbx_seq_one_letter_code
_entity_poly.pdbx_strand_id
1 'polypeptide(L)'
;MRMNRILMRSVLVGALGGLLFGFDTAVIAGSTRSLTHTFSLTPFWLGITVSIALWGTAIGALGSGSIGERIGPRGALRIMAVLYLISAIGCAFAWSWPALLVFRFIGGLGIGGSSVLGPVYISEIAPAKWRGRMVGMFQVMVVIGILVAYFSNYIIALFHLGDMEWHWQLGVPAIPALIFLVLLYSIPRSSRWLVTQNRVPEAQEVLAMIGAPDARAEIEEILQSLQQDQSTRGESIFQARYAFPIFLAVATGMFNQLAGINAILYYLNSIFASAGFSQMSSSRQAIIIGVTNLAATLFAMSVIDKIGRKKLLLIGAAGMVFCLGGVGWLFETGQHPAMLLWLLVGYIIFFAISQGAVVWVYISEIFPNKVRAKGQSLGASANWITNALIAWFFPMLAAWSHSVPFYGFAAMMALQFVLVLWLWPETRGATLEQIQARLRT
;
A
#
# COMPACT_ATOMS: atom_id res chain seq x y z
N MET A 1 -26.93 14.81 -1.54
CA MET A 1 -26.36 14.75 -0.19
C MET A 1 -25.30 15.84 -0.05
N ARG A 2 -25.43 16.78 0.87
CA ARG A 2 -24.35 17.74 1.17
C ARG A 2 -23.28 17.01 1.99
N MET A 3 -22.00 17.24 1.69
CA MET A 3 -20.91 16.66 2.48
C MET A 3 -21.05 17.13 3.94
N ASN A 4 -21.36 16.18 4.83
CA ASN A 4 -21.54 16.42 6.26
C ASN A 4 -20.15 16.36 6.94
N ARG A 5 -19.95 17.18 7.97
CA ARG A 5 -18.70 17.22 8.75
C ARG A 5 -18.39 15.85 9.40
N ILE A 6 -19.41 15.12 9.86
CA ILE A 6 -19.23 13.78 10.49
C ILE A 6 -18.76 12.77 9.45
N LEU A 7 -19.35 12.76 8.25
CA LEU A 7 -18.92 11.89 7.15
C LEU A 7 -17.47 12.18 6.76
N MET A 8 -17.13 13.46 6.54
CA MET A 8 -15.75 13.83 6.17
C MET A 8 -14.74 13.44 7.25
N ARG A 9 -15.06 13.69 8.53
CA ARG A 9 -14.25 13.26 9.67
C ARG A 9 -14.06 11.75 9.68
N SER A 10 -15.13 10.99 9.47
CA SER A 10 -15.09 9.53 9.44
C SER A 10 -14.22 8.99 8.31
N VAL A 11 -14.30 9.60 7.12
CA VAL A 11 -13.45 9.25 5.97
C VAL A 11 -11.98 9.55 6.28
N LEU A 12 -11.68 10.75 6.79
CA LEU A 12 -10.31 11.14 7.12
C LEU A 12 -9.71 10.23 8.19
N VAL A 13 -10.46 9.95 9.27
CA VAL A 13 -10.00 9.04 10.32
C VAL A 13 -9.82 7.62 9.79
N GLY A 14 -10.74 7.09 9.00
CA GLY A 14 -10.57 5.78 8.36
C GLY A 14 -9.34 5.73 7.44
N ALA A 15 -9.01 6.84 6.79
CA ALA A 15 -7.86 6.95 5.90
C ALA A 15 -6.51 7.09 6.65
N LEU A 16 -6.51 7.47 7.96
CA LEU A 16 -5.28 7.54 8.76
C LEU A 16 -4.56 6.19 8.89
N GLY A 17 -5.27 5.06 8.76
CA GLY A 17 -4.63 3.75 8.63
C GLY A 17 -3.69 3.68 7.42
N GLY A 18 -4.04 4.37 6.33
CA GLY A 18 -3.18 4.54 5.16
C GLY A 18 -1.95 5.38 5.46
N LEU A 19 -2.10 6.47 6.21
CA LEU A 19 -0.96 7.30 6.63
C LEU A 19 0.06 6.49 7.44
N LEU A 20 -0.40 5.69 8.40
CA LEU A 20 0.48 4.82 9.19
C LEU A 20 1.15 3.76 8.33
N PHE A 21 0.44 3.16 7.38
CA PHE A 21 1.01 2.24 6.41
C PHE A 21 2.15 2.89 5.61
N GLY A 22 1.90 4.07 5.03
CA GLY A 22 2.92 4.81 4.28
C GLY A 22 4.11 5.23 5.14
N PHE A 23 3.84 5.64 6.37
CA PHE A 23 4.86 6.03 7.33
C PHE A 23 5.82 4.85 7.63
N ASP A 24 5.28 3.68 7.99
CA ASP A 24 6.11 2.51 8.30
C ASP A 24 6.90 2.04 7.06
N THR A 25 6.30 2.14 5.87
CA THR A 25 6.97 1.82 4.60
C THR A 25 8.26 2.63 4.42
N ALA A 26 8.24 3.92 4.71
CA ALA A 26 9.35 4.82 4.39
C ALA A 26 10.30 5.06 5.57
N VAL A 27 9.83 4.96 6.81
CA VAL A 27 10.64 5.27 7.99
C VAL A 27 11.86 4.37 8.12
N ILE A 28 11.76 3.11 7.70
CA ILE A 28 12.86 2.14 7.76
C ILE A 28 14.07 2.58 6.93
N ALA A 29 13.87 3.35 5.85
CA ALA A 29 14.96 3.83 5.00
C ALA A 29 16.00 4.66 5.76
N GLY A 30 15.57 5.45 6.73
CA GLY A 30 16.47 6.25 7.58
C GLY A 30 17.30 5.40 8.53
N SER A 31 16.73 4.30 9.04
CA SER A 31 17.33 3.49 10.11
C SER A 31 18.20 2.33 9.63
N THR A 32 18.20 1.98 8.35
CA THR A 32 18.97 0.83 7.82
C THR A 32 20.45 0.88 8.19
N ARG A 33 21.09 2.06 8.09
CA ARG A 33 22.51 2.24 8.38
C ARG A 33 22.82 2.07 9.86
N SER A 34 22.09 2.75 10.75
CA SER A 34 22.30 2.67 12.19
C SER A 34 21.97 1.28 12.73
N LEU A 35 20.92 0.62 12.24
CA LEU A 35 20.60 -0.77 12.56
C LEU A 35 21.72 -1.73 12.15
N THR A 36 22.27 -1.58 10.95
CA THR A 36 23.39 -2.40 10.46
C THR A 36 24.59 -2.23 11.35
N HIS A 37 24.91 -0.99 11.77
CA HIS A 37 26.03 -0.73 12.65
C HIS A 37 25.79 -1.30 14.07
N THR A 38 24.63 -0.97 14.67
CA THR A 38 24.30 -1.39 16.07
C THR A 38 24.27 -2.90 16.24
N PHE A 39 23.71 -3.66 15.30
CA PHE A 39 23.54 -5.10 15.40
C PHE A 39 24.51 -5.90 14.51
N SER A 40 25.48 -5.23 13.86
CA SER A 40 26.45 -5.87 12.94
C SER A 40 25.76 -6.75 11.89
N LEU A 41 24.69 -6.23 11.28
CA LEU A 41 23.86 -7.01 10.37
C LEU A 41 24.57 -7.27 9.04
N THR A 42 24.58 -8.52 8.62
CA THR A 42 24.92 -8.84 7.22
C THR A 42 23.79 -8.43 6.29
N PRO A 43 24.01 -8.33 4.96
CA PRO A 43 22.94 -8.04 4.00
C PRO A 43 21.74 -8.97 4.13
N PHE A 44 21.95 -10.24 4.44
CA PHE A 44 20.90 -11.22 4.68
C PHE A 44 20.02 -10.85 5.90
N TRP A 45 20.64 -10.54 7.05
CA TRP A 45 19.92 -10.20 8.27
C TRP A 45 19.27 -8.81 8.20
N LEU A 46 19.87 -7.86 7.45
CA LEU A 46 19.25 -6.59 7.14
C LEU A 46 17.97 -6.79 6.31
N GLY A 47 18.03 -7.64 5.29
CA GLY A 47 16.86 -8.02 4.50
C GLY A 47 15.73 -8.62 5.34
N ILE A 48 16.05 -9.51 6.29
CA ILE A 48 15.08 -10.04 7.26
C ILE A 48 14.50 -8.90 8.11
N THR A 49 15.34 -8.00 8.62
CA THR A 49 14.91 -6.89 9.49
C THR A 49 13.90 -5.98 8.79
N VAL A 50 14.08 -5.73 7.50
CA VAL A 50 13.13 -4.94 6.70
C VAL A 50 11.89 -5.76 6.35
N SER A 51 12.06 -7.00 5.87
CA SER A 51 10.95 -7.82 5.35
C SER A 51 10.03 -8.39 6.42
N ILE A 52 10.47 -8.53 7.67
CA ILE A 52 9.65 -9.15 8.73
C ILE A 52 8.32 -8.45 8.95
N ALA A 53 8.28 -7.11 8.84
CA ALA A 53 7.04 -6.34 8.89
C ALA A 53 6.10 -6.69 7.73
N LEU A 54 6.64 -6.97 6.54
CA LEU A 54 5.85 -7.32 5.36
C LEU A 54 5.22 -8.72 5.47
N TRP A 55 5.91 -9.67 6.09
CA TRP A 55 5.31 -10.97 6.44
C TRP A 55 4.18 -10.79 7.45
N GLY A 56 4.37 -9.94 8.47
CA GLY A 56 3.29 -9.53 9.36
C GLY A 56 2.12 -8.90 8.60
N THR A 57 2.41 -8.03 7.63
CA THR A 57 1.40 -7.37 6.79
C THR A 57 0.57 -8.37 5.97
N ALA A 58 1.22 -9.35 5.35
CA ALA A 58 0.52 -10.40 4.61
C ALA A 58 -0.45 -11.19 5.51
N ILE A 59 0.00 -11.58 6.69
CA ILE A 59 -0.82 -12.33 7.67
C ILE A 59 -1.93 -11.45 8.23
N GLY A 60 -1.64 -10.20 8.59
CA GLY A 60 -2.60 -9.23 9.10
C GLY A 60 -3.72 -8.93 8.10
N ALA A 61 -3.37 -8.78 6.82
CA ALA A 61 -4.35 -8.58 5.75
C ALA A 61 -5.30 -9.78 5.59
N LEU A 62 -4.76 -11.01 5.63
CA LEU A 62 -5.56 -12.23 5.52
C LEU A 62 -6.51 -12.43 6.70
N GLY A 63 -6.05 -12.11 7.92
CA GLY A 63 -6.85 -12.30 9.14
C GLY A 63 -7.87 -11.20 9.43
N SER A 64 -7.67 -10.01 8.86
CA SER A 64 -8.44 -8.81 9.20
C SER A 64 -9.93 -8.89 8.84
N GLY A 65 -10.28 -9.57 7.75
CA GLY A 65 -11.66 -9.75 7.32
C GLY A 65 -12.51 -10.41 8.40
N SER A 66 -12.05 -11.53 8.97
CA SER A 66 -12.74 -12.26 10.02
C SER A 66 -12.91 -11.43 11.30
N ILE A 67 -11.92 -10.61 11.65
CA ILE A 67 -12.00 -9.70 12.79
C ILE A 67 -13.02 -8.60 12.50
N GLY A 68 -12.98 -8.02 11.29
CA GLY A 68 -13.92 -6.99 10.85
C GLY A 68 -15.37 -7.44 10.85
N GLU A 69 -15.65 -8.69 10.42
CA GLU A 69 -16.99 -9.27 10.45
C GLU A 69 -17.52 -9.42 11.88
N ARG A 70 -16.68 -9.83 12.84
CA ARG A 70 -17.09 -10.09 14.23
C ARG A 70 -17.33 -8.83 15.04
N ILE A 71 -16.42 -7.86 15.01
CA ILE A 71 -16.45 -6.67 15.89
C ILE A 71 -16.70 -5.36 15.15
N GLY A 72 -16.87 -5.43 13.84
CA GLY A 72 -17.04 -4.29 12.93
C GLY A 72 -15.71 -3.66 12.49
N PRO A 73 -15.69 -3.01 11.31
CA PRO A 73 -14.47 -2.42 10.77
C PRO A 73 -13.84 -1.40 11.71
N ARG A 74 -14.64 -0.52 12.36
CA ARG A 74 -14.13 0.45 13.34
C ARG A 74 -13.50 -0.22 14.56
N GLY A 75 -14.13 -1.28 15.09
CA GLY A 75 -13.60 -2.05 16.21
C GLY A 75 -12.28 -2.71 15.87
N ALA A 76 -12.22 -3.32 14.70
CA ALA A 76 -11.01 -3.95 14.18
C ALA A 76 -9.90 -2.93 13.93
N LEU A 77 -10.20 -1.75 13.38
CA LEU A 77 -9.21 -0.67 13.21
C LEU A 77 -8.60 -0.20 14.54
N ARG A 78 -9.37 -0.23 15.66
CA ARG A 78 -8.81 0.07 16.99
C ARG A 78 -7.77 -0.96 17.41
N ILE A 79 -8.01 -2.25 17.15
CA ILE A 79 -7.02 -3.30 17.40
C ILE A 79 -5.78 -3.03 16.56
N MET A 80 -5.92 -2.70 15.27
CA MET A 80 -4.79 -2.38 14.41
C MET A 80 -4.01 -1.17 14.92
N ALA A 81 -4.69 -0.11 15.38
CA ALA A 81 -4.05 1.07 15.96
C ALA A 81 -3.26 0.74 17.24
N VAL A 82 -3.78 -0.16 18.09
CA VAL A 82 -3.05 -0.66 19.27
C VAL A 82 -1.81 -1.46 18.86
N LEU A 83 -1.91 -2.33 17.85
CA LEU A 83 -0.75 -3.08 17.34
C LEU A 83 0.33 -2.13 16.78
N TYR A 84 -0.05 -1.08 16.06
CA TYR A 84 0.87 -0.03 15.62
C TYR A 84 1.58 0.65 16.80
N LEU A 85 0.81 1.02 17.83
CA LEU A 85 1.36 1.71 19.00
C LEU A 85 2.33 0.82 19.77
N ILE A 86 1.98 -0.46 19.99
CA ILE A 86 2.85 -1.46 20.60
C ILE A 86 4.14 -1.62 19.78
N SER A 87 4.01 -1.72 18.46
CA SER A 87 5.17 -1.84 17.57
C SER A 87 6.09 -0.64 17.66
N ALA A 88 5.56 0.57 17.53
CA ALA A 88 6.37 1.79 17.52
C ALA A 88 7.09 1.99 18.87
N ILE A 89 6.38 1.82 19.99
CA ILE A 89 6.98 1.90 21.33
C ILE A 89 7.97 0.76 21.53
N GLY A 90 7.61 -0.47 21.15
CA GLY A 90 8.47 -1.63 21.29
C GLY A 90 9.75 -1.51 20.45
N CYS A 91 9.68 -0.98 19.24
CA CYS A 91 10.86 -0.71 18.42
C CYS A 91 11.73 0.40 19.04
N ALA A 92 11.11 1.47 19.56
CA ALA A 92 11.83 2.56 20.21
C ALA A 92 12.65 2.11 21.45
N PHE A 93 12.18 1.07 22.15
CA PHE A 93 12.81 0.52 23.35
C PHE A 93 13.39 -0.88 23.15
N ALA A 94 13.57 -1.32 21.91
CA ALA A 94 14.09 -2.66 21.64
C ALA A 94 15.51 -2.81 22.16
N TRP A 95 15.71 -3.78 23.06
CA TRP A 95 16.99 -4.06 23.73
C TRP A 95 17.87 -5.07 22.99
N SER A 96 17.34 -5.70 21.96
CA SER A 96 18.02 -6.71 21.16
C SER A 96 17.42 -6.80 19.76
N TRP A 97 18.19 -7.31 18.81
CA TRP A 97 17.72 -7.53 17.46
C TRP A 97 16.48 -8.44 17.36
N PRO A 98 16.38 -9.60 18.07
CA PRO A 98 15.16 -10.41 18.04
C PRO A 98 13.92 -9.67 18.57
N ALA A 99 14.09 -8.86 19.64
CA ALA A 99 13.00 -8.03 20.15
C ALA A 99 12.50 -7.03 19.09
N LEU A 100 13.42 -6.38 18.39
CA LEU A 100 13.09 -5.49 17.27
C LEU A 100 12.28 -6.23 16.19
N LEU A 101 12.69 -7.44 15.81
CA LEU A 101 11.96 -8.25 14.81
C LEU A 101 10.53 -8.56 15.24
N VAL A 102 10.33 -8.93 16.51
CA VAL A 102 8.99 -9.21 17.06
C VAL A 102 8.11 -7.98 16.99
N PHE A 103 8.60 -6.80 17.44
CA PHE A 103 7.82 -5.57 17.39
C PHE A 103 7.54 -5.12 15.96
N ARG A 104 8.47 -5.25 15.03
CA ARG A 104 8.23 -4.97 13.61
C ARG A 104 7.19 -5.91 13.00
N PHE A 105 7.20 -7.20 13.35
CA PHE A 105 6.18 -8.15 12.92
C PHE A 105 4.79 -7.75 13.43
N ILE A 106 4.68 -7.36 14.71
CA ILE A 106 3.43 -6.86 15.31
C ILE A 106 2.93 -5.62 14.55
N GLY A 107 3.83 -4.69 14.22
CA GLY A 107 3.49 -3.53 13.38
C GLY A 107 2.95 -3.94 12.02
N GLY A 108 3.60 -4.92 11.41
CA GLY A 108 3.13 -5.50 10.15
C GLY A 108 1.70 -6.03 10.23
N LEU A 109 1.33 -6.76 11.29
CA LEU A 109 -0.06 -7.20 11.50
C LEU A 109 -1.04 -6.01 11.50
N GLY A 110 -0.68 -4.92 12.17
CA GLY A 110 -1.46 -3.68 12.19
C GLY A 110 -1.60 -3.04 10.80
N ILE A 111 -0.49 -2.98 10.04
CA ILE A 111 -0.45 -2.47 8.66
C ILE A 111 -1.39 -3.28 7.77
N GLY A 112 -1.21 -4.60 7.76
CA GLY A 112 -2.01 -5.50 6.93
C GLY A 112 -3.50 -5.38 7.23
N GLY A 113 -3.86 -5.40 8.52
CA GLY A 113 -5.24 -5.25 8.93
C GLY A 113 -5.84 -3.90 8.52
N SER A 114 -5.14 -2.81 8.75
CA SER A 114 -5.65 -1.47 8.42
C SER A 114 -5.73 -1.21 6.91
N SER A 115 -4.85 -1.82 6.11
CA SER A 115 -4.87 -1.69 4.65
C SER A 115 -6.13 -2.29 4.01
N VAL A 116 -6.75 -3.27 4.68
CA VAL A 116 -8.03 -3.87 4.27
C VAL A 116 -9.21 -3.14 4.93
N LEU A 117 -9.16 -2.99 6.25
CA LEU A 117 -10.29 -2.47 7.04
C LEU A 117 -10.54 -0.97 6.85
N GLY A 118 -9.51 -0.18 6.55
CA GLY A 118 -9.65 1.26 6.28
C GLY A 118 -10.53 1.54 5.06
N PRO A 119 -10.17 1.03 3.87
CA PRO A 119 -11.01 1.13 2.67
C PRO A 119 -12.41 0.53 2.86
N VAL A 120 -12.53 -0.61 3.57
CA VAL A 120 -13.83 -1.23 3.87
C VAL A 120 -14.69 -0.28 4.70
N TYR A 121 -14.17 0.25 5.82
CA TYR A 121 -14.90 1.21 6.66
C TYR A 121 -15.36 2.42 5.85
N ILE A 122 -14.45 3.02 5.06
CA ILE A 122 -14.76 4.19 4.23
C ILE A 122 -15.86 3.85 3.21
N SER A 123 -15.78 2.69 2.56
CA SER A 123 -16.75 2.29 1.54
C SER A 123 -18.15 2.03 2.12
N GLU A 124 -18.23 1.59 3.39
CA GLU A 124 -19.49 1.30 4.08
C GLU A 124 -20.22 2.53 4.60
N ILE A 125 -19.48 3.62 4.86
CA ILE A 125 -20.09 4.89 5.30
C ILE A 125 -20.27 5.89 4.15
N ALA A 126 -19.57 5.68 3.03
CA ALA A 126 -19.55 6.63 1.91
C ALA A 126 -20.80 6.46 1.03
N PRO A 127 -21.47 7.59 0.67
CA PRO A 127 -22.54 7.57 -0.31
C PRO A 127 -22.07 7.02 -1.65
N ALA A 128 -22.91 6.26 -2.36
CA ALA A 128 -22.58 5.60 -3.62
C ALA A 128 -21.92 6.56 -4.64
N LYS A 129 -22.45 7.79 -4.77
CA LYS A 129 -21.93 8.83 -5.68
C LYS A 129 -20.48 9.23 -5.43
N TRP A 130 -20.01 9.19 -4.17
CA TRP A 130 -18.69 9.68 -3.75
C TRP A 130 -17.76 8.58 -3.27
N ARG A 131 -18.25 7.31 -3.18
CA ARG A 131 -17.56 6.17 -2.58
C ARG A 131 -16.15 5.99 -3.14
N GLY A 132 -16.00 5.95 -4.45
CA GLY A 132 -14.69 5.76 -5.09
C GLY A 132 -13.68 6.86 -4.71
N ARG A 133 -14.11 8.13 -4.70
CA ARG A 133 -13.24 9.25 -4.32
C ARG A 133 -12.86 9.20 -2.83
N MET A 134 -13.81 8.84 -1.97
CA MET A 134 -13.57 8.74 -0.53
C MET A 134 -12.65 7.58 -0.19
N VAL A 135 -12.81 6.42 -0.82
CA VAL A 135 -11.88 5.29 -0.69
C VAL A 135 -10.50 5.66 -1.23
N GLY A 136 -10.43 6.42 -2.32
CA GLY A 136 -9.17 6.95 -2.86
C GLY A 136 -8.38 7.83 -1.88
N MET A 137 -9.04 8.45 -0.89
CA MET A 137 -8.36 9.20 0.19
C MET A 137 -7.40 8.32 1.00
N PHE A 138 -7.69 7.01 1.12
CA PHE A 138 -6.79 6.07 1.78
C PHE A 138 -5.43 6.03 1.07
N GLN A 139 -5.42 5.93 -0.26
CA GLN A 139 -4.18 5.92 -1.05
C GLN A 139 -3.43 7.25 -0.95
N VAL A 140 -4.14 8.37 -0.96
CA VAL A 140 -3.53 9.70 -0.76
C VAL A 140 -2.85 9.76 0.61
N MET A 141 -3.49 9.25 1.66
CA MET A 141 -2.90 9.19 3.00
C MET A 141 -1.69 8.27 3.08
N VAL A 142 -1.64 7.16 2.33
CA VAL A 142 -0.43 6.32 2.22
C VAL A 142 0.74 7.14 1.71
N VAL A 143 0.56 7.90 0.63
CA VAL A 143 1.66 8.68 0.05
C VAL A 143 2.05 9.87 0.92
N ILE A 144 1.09 10.50 1.60
CA ILE A 144 1.38 11.51 2.62
C ILE A 144 2.20 10.90 3.77
N GLY A 145 1.85 9.68 4.20
CA GLY A 145 2.61 8.95 5.23
C GLY A 145 4.06 8.71 4.84
N ILE A 146 4.32 8.32 3.59
CA ILE A 146 5.68 8.16 3.04
C ILE A 146 6.46 9.49 3.13
N LEU A 147 5.84 10.59 2.69
CA LEU A 147 6.47 11.92 2.74
C LEU A 147 6.77 12.35 4.17
N VAL A 148 5.81 12.17 5.09
CA VAL A 148 5.98 12.53 6.51
C VAL A 148 7.08 11.68 7.16
N ALA A 149 7.21 10.40 6.81
CA ALA A 149 8.27 9.53 7.28
C ALA A 149 9.66 10.01 6.84
N TYR A 150 9.84 10.33 5.56
CA TYR A 150 11.10 10.88 5.07
C TYR A 150 11.44 12.22 5.73
N PHE A 151 10.44 13.07 5.94
CA PHE A 151 10.64 14.34 6.63
C PHE A 151 11.02 14.13 8.11
N SER A 152 10.37 13.19 8.80
CA SER A 152 10.73 12.85 10.19
C SER A 152 12.15 12.28 10.31
N ASN A 153 12.54 11.39 9.38
CA ASN A 153 13.90 10.86 9.31
C ASN A 153 14.95 11.99 9.12
N TYR A 154 14.64 12.96 8.25
CA TYR A 154 15.50 14.11 8.03
C TYR A 154 15.65 14.96 9.31
N ILE A 155 14.54 15.25 10.01
CA ILE A 155 14.58 16.01 11.27
C ILE A 155 15.43 15.27 12.32
N ILE A 156 15.22 13.96 12.49
CA ILE A 156 15.97 13.16 13.46
C ILE A 156 17.46 13.14 13.12
N ALA A 157 17.81 13.03 11.83
CA ALA A 157 19.19 13.07 11.38
C ALA A 157 19.92 14.41 11.72
N LEU A 158 19.19 15.53 11.82
CA LEU A 158 19.76 16.82 12.23
C LEU A 158 20.31 16.82 13.67
N PHE A 159 19.81 15.94 14.53
CA PHE A 159 20.27 15.85 15.92
C PHE A 159 21.55 15.01 16.09
N HIS A 160 22.03 14.35 15.03
CA HIS A 160 23.26 13.55 15.03
C HIS A 160 23.35 12.55 16.20
N LEU A 161 22.27 11.78 16.44
CA LEU A 161 22.12 10.89 17.60
C LEU A 161 22.95 9.59 17.50
N GLY A 162 23.70 9.39 16.42
CA GLY A 162 24.54 8.20 16.23
C GLY A 162 23.76 6.90 16.29
N ASP A 163 24.21 5.94 17.11
CA ASP A 163 23.57 4.62 17.24
C ASP A 163 22.15 4.67 17.84
N MET A 164 21.77 5.78 18.49
CA MET A 164 20.43 5.97 19.03
C MET A 164 19.41 6.46 17.99
N GLU A 165 19.86 6.80 16.79
CA GLU A 165 19.02 7.42 15.76
C GLU A 165 17.84 6.52 15.34
N TRP A 166 18.08 5.23 15.15
CA TRP A 166 17.03 4.28 14.75
C TRP A 166 15.93 4.10 15.81
N HIS A 167 16.24 4.24 17.10
CA HIS A 167 15.23 4.19 18.18
C HIS A 167 14.19 5.29 18.00
N TRP A 168 14.65 6.51 17.72
CA TRP A 168 13.78 7.65 17.48
C TRP A 168 13.03 7.53 16.16
N GLN A 169 13.71 7.13 15.08
CA GLN A 169 13.07 6.96 13.77
C GLN A 169 11.93 5.94 13.83
N LEU A 170 12.16 4.77 14.42
CA LEU A 170 11.14 3.73 14.55
C LEU A 170 10.12 3.99 15.66
N GLY A 171 10.42 4.93 16.58
CA GLY A 171 9.53 5.33 17.67
C GLY A 171 8.54 6.44 17.30
N VAL A 172 8.92 7.37 16.42
CA VAL A 172 8.07 8.50 16.01
C VAL A 172 6.69 8.07 15.49
N PRO A 173 6.50 6.93 14.80
CA PRO A 173 5.18 6.43 14.41
C PRO A 173 4.19 6.26 15.57
N ALA A 174 4.65 6.19 16.82
CA ALA A 174 3.77 6.13 17.99
C ALA A 174 2.84 7.36 18.09
N ILE A 175 3.32 8.54 17.65
CA ILE A 175 2.52 9.76 17.69
C ILE A 175 1.30 9.67 16.77
N PRO A 176 1.44 9.45 15.46
CA PRO A 176 0.28 9.29 14.59
C PRO A 176 -0.56 8.04 14.91
N ALA A 177 0.04 6.97 15.45
CA ALA A 177 -0.69 5.79 15.90
C ALA A 177 -1.62 6.10 17.09
N LEU A 178 -1.14 6.88 18.07
CA LEU A 178 -1.94 7.33 19.20
C LEU A 178 -3.08 8.26 18.74
N ILE A 179 -2.77 9.21 17.85
CA ILE A 179 -3.77 10.11 17.27
C ILE A 179 -4.84 9.29 16.55
N PHE A 180 -4.45 8.32 15.74
CA PHE A 180 -5.39 7.43 15.05
C PHE A 180 -6.27 6.68 16.03
N LEU A 181 -5.69 6.05 17.05
CA LEU A 181 -6.42 5.32 18.08
C LEU A 181 -7.47 6.20 18.77
N VAL A 182 -7.09 7.40 19.20
CA VAL A 182 -8.00 8.35 19.87
C VAL A 182 -9.13 8.79 18.93
N LEU A 183 -8.80 9.14 17.67
CA LEU A 183 -9.78 9.60 16.71
C LEU A 183 -10.77 8.50 16.30
N LEU A 184 -10.39 7.21 16.34
CA LEU A 184 -11.30 6.10 16.10
C LEU A 184 -12.45 6.00 17.13
N TYR A 185 -12.34 6.63 18.31
CA TYR A 185 -13.45 6.73 19.26
C TYR A 185 -14.45 7.83 18.88
N SER A 186 -14.06 8.76 18.04
CA SER A 186 -14.85 9.93 17.66
C SER A 186 -15.69 9.74 16.38
N ILE A 187 -15.61 8.60 15.72
CA ILE A 187 -16.35 8.28 14.51
C ILE A 187 -17.42 7.22 14.76
N PRO A 188 -18.54 7.18 14.00
CA PRO A 188 -19.58 6.20 14.16
C PRO A 188 -19.15 4.79 13.73
N ARG A 189 -19.93 3.78 14.11
CA ARG A 189 -19.81 2.41 13.57
C ARG A 189 -20.30 2.40 12.13
N SER A 190 -19.93 1.36 11.36
CA SER A 190 -20.48 1.13 10.03
C SER A 190 -21.96 0.79 10.10
N SER A 191 -22.79 1.50 9.31
CA SER A 191 -24.21 1.19 9.16
C SER A 191 -24.43 -0.20 8.58
N ARG A 192 -23.63 -0.59 7.57
CA ARG A 192 -23.72 -1.93 6.95
C ARG A 192 -23.44 -3.02 7.97
N TRP A 193 -22.38 -2.90 8.76
CA TRP A 193 -22.06 -3.87 9.81
C TRP A 193 -23.15 -3.94 10.91
N LEU A 194 -23.72 -2.81 11.32
CA LEU A 194 -24.82 -2.79 12.28
C LEU A 194 -26.05 -3.57 11.77
N VAL A 195 -26.38 -3.44 10.50
CA VAL A 195 -27.46 -4.21 9.87
C VAL A 195 -27.14 -5.71 9.88
N THR A 196 -25.91 -6.15 9.62
CA THR A 196 -25.53 -7.57 9.70
C THR A 196 -25.63 -8.14 11.12
N GLN A 197 -25.56 -7.29 12.13
CA GLN A 197 -25.74 -7.67 13.56
C GLN A 197 -27.18 -7.51 14.04
N ASN A 198 -28.16 -7.30 13.16
CA ASN A 198 -29.58 -7.03 13.47
C ASN A 198 -29.80 -5.77 14.36
N ARG A 199 -28.85 -4.83 14.35
CA ARG A 199 -28.90 -3.56 15.12
C ARG A 199 -29.42 -2.43 14.24
N VAL A 200 -30.59 -2.62 13.63
CA VAL A 200 -31.19 -1.70 12.65
C VAL A 200 -31.45 -0.29 13.24
N PRO A 201 -31.95 -0.11 14.48
CA PRO A 201 -32.14 1.24 15.03
C PRO A 201 -30.85 2.06 15.09
N GLU A 202 -29.74 1.45 15.51
CA GLU A 202 -28.44 2.13 15.55
C GLU A 202 -27.92 2.43 14.14
N ALA A 203 -28.17 1.54 13.17
CA ALA A 203 -27.82 1.80 11.78
C ALA A 203 -28.57 3.03 11.22
N GLN A 204 -29.86 3.21 11.59
CA GLN A 204 -30.66 4.39 11.23
C GLN A 204 -30.08 5.67 11.83
N GLU A 205 -29.69 5.65 13.10
CA GLU A 205 -29.05 6.79 13.76
C GLU A 205 -27.74 7.17 13.07
N VAL A 206 -26.88 6.19 12.73
CA VAL A 206 -25.63 6.45 12.01
C VAL A 206 -25.90 7.05 10.64
N LEU A 207 -26.86 6.51 9.87
CA LEU A 207 -27.22 7.03 8.56
C LEU A 207 -27.74 8.47 8.65
N ALA A 208 -28.54 8.78 9.67
CA ALA A 208 -29.00 10.14 9.93
C ALA A 208 -27.82 11.08 10.28
N MET A 209 -26.88 10.63 11.14
CA MET A 209 -25.68 11.40 11.49
C MET A 209 -24.81 11.74 10.29
N ILE A 210 -24.63 10.83 9.34
CA ILE A 210 -23.82 11.06 8.13
C ILE A 210 -24.60 11.79 7.04
N GLY A 211 -25.89 12.10 7.27
CA GLY A 211 -26.74 12.91 6.39
C GLY A 211 -27.30 12.11 5.20
N ALA A 212 -27.63 10.85 5.38
CA ALA A 212 -28.34 10.05 4.39
C ALA A 212 -29.74 10.67 4.13
N PRO A 213 -30.16 10.85 2.88
CA PRO A 213 -31.46 11.44 2.56
C PRO A 213 -32.64 10.58 3.01
N ASP A 214 -32.51 9.28 2.90
CA ASP A 214 -33.48 8.28 3.34
C ASP A 214 -32.75 7.07 3.93
N ALA A 215 -32.70 7.05 5.27
CA ALA A 215 -32.03 5.98 6.01
C ALA A 215 -32.76 4.63 5.87
N ARG A 216 -34.08 4.62 5.63
CA ARG A 216 -34.84 3.37 5.46
C ARG A 216 -34.54 2.74 4.11
N ALA A 217 -34.56 3.53 3.04
CA ALA A 217 -34.22 3.06 1.71
C ALA A 217 -32.78 2.51 1.65
N GLU A 218 -31.80 3.18 2.31
CA GLU A 218 -30.42 2.67 2.36
C GLU A 218 -30.31 1.35 3.15
N ILE A 219 -31.09 1.16 4.22
CA ILE A 219 -31.12 -0.11 4.96
C ILE A 219 -31.72 -1.23 4.09
N GLU A 220 -32.80 -0.97 3.37
CA GLU A 220 -33.40 -1.93 2.45
C GLU A 220 -32.41 -2.34 1.36
N GLU A 221 -31.68 -1.38 0.78
CA GLU A 221 -30.60 -1.66 -0.20
C GLU A 221 -29.50 -2.53 0.40
N ILE A 222 -29.07 -2.26 1.64
CA ILE A 222 -28.10 -3.07 2.36
C ILE A 222 -28.62 -4.50 2.54
N LEU A 223 -29.87 -4.67 2.99
CA LEU A 223 -30.47 -6.00 3.21
C LEU A 223 -30.57 -6.78 1.90
N GLN A 224 -31.00 -6.16 0.80
CA GLN A 224 -31.05 -6.79 -0.52
C GLN A 224 -29.66 -7.23 -0.97
N SER A 225 -28.64 -6.38 -0.79
CA SER A 225 -27.27 -6.73 -1.16
C SER A 225 -26.72 -7.92 -0.34
N LEU A 226 -27.06 -7.99 0.95
CA LEU A 226 -26.66 -9.10 1.81
C LEU A 226 -27.32 -10.43 1.40
N GLN A 227 -28.58 -10.40 0.98
CA GLN A 227 -29.29 -11.58 0.45
C GLN A 227 -28.63 -12.06 -0.85
N GLN A 228 -28.28 -11.14 -1.75
CA GLN A 228 -27.54 -11.47 -2.98
C GLN A 228 -26.16 -12.06 -2.68
N ASP A 229 -25.42 -11.50 -1.74
CA ASP A 229 -24.11 -12.02 -1.33
C ASP A 229 -24.21 -13.45 -0.76
N GLN A 230 -25.27 -13.77 -0.01
CA GLN A 230 -25.50 -15.12 0.50
C GLN A 230 -25.78 -16.14 -0.62
N SER A 231 -26.55 -15.76 -1.64
CA SER A 231 -26.85 -16.62 -2.76
C SER A 231 -25.62 -16.95 -3.65
N THR A 232 -24.54 -16.14 -3.53
CA THR A 232 -23.32 -16.27 -4.34
C THR A 232 -22.13 -16.87 -3.58
N ARG A 233 -22.23 -17.13 -2.28
CA ARG A 233 -21.13 -17.59 -1.40
C ARG A 233 -20.52 -18.96 -1.77
N GLY A 234 -21.14 -19.74 -2.64
CA GLY A 234 -20.73 -21.11 -2.97
C GLY A 234 -19.77 -21.29 -4.14
N GLU A 235 -19.53 -20.26 -4.96
CA GLU A 235 -18.76 -20.46 -6.19
C GLU A 235 -17.24 -20.49 -5.93
N SER A 236 -16.59 -21.61 -6.36
CA SER A 236 -15.14 -21.73 -6.27
C SER A 236 -14.48 -20.89 -7.36
N ILE A 237 -13.43 -20.14 -6.99
CA ILE A 237 -12.62 -19.41 -7.96
C ILE A 237 -11.69 -20.36 -8.76
N PHE A 238 -11.34 -21.53 -8.19
CA PHE A 238 -10.45 -22.50 -8.84
C PHE A 238 -11.18 -23.37 -9.85
N GLN A 239 -11.81 -22.72 -10.85
CA GLN A 239 -12.42 -23.37 -12.01
C GLN A 239 -11.64 -22.97 -13.26
N ALA A 240 -11.60 -23.86 -14.26
CA ALA A 240 -10.84 -23.64 -15.50
C ALA A 240 -11.18 -22.29 -16.18
N ARG A 241 -12.45 -21.86 -16.13
CA ARG A 241 -12.89 -20.57 -16.70
C ARG A 241 -12.23 -19.34 -16.05
N TYR A 242 -11.79 -19.43 -14.78
CA TYR A 242 -11.13 -18.32 -14.09
C TYR A 242 -9.61 -18.40 -14.14
N ALA A 243 -9.02 -19.41 -14.78
CA ALA A 243 -7.57 -19.61 -14.82
C ALA A 243 -6.84 -18.38 -15.41
N PHE A 244 -7.35 -17.84 -16.51
CA PHE A 244 -6.75 -16.67 -17.15
C PHE A 244 -6.92 -15.37 -16.33
N PRO A 245 -8.10 -15.02 -15.82
CA PRO A 245 -8.24 -13.92 -14.85
C PRO A 245 -7.36 -14.06 -13.60
N ILE A 246 -7.22 -15.27 -13.04
CA ILE A 246 -6.31 -15.53 -11.91
C ILE A 246 -4.87 -15.23 -12.31
N PHE A 247 -4.42 -15.74 -13.47
CA PHE A 247 -3.08 -15.43 -13.98
C PHE A 247 -2.86 -13.92 -14.11
N LEU A 248 -3.82 -13.19 -14.71
CA LEU A 248 -3.71 -11.74 -14.86
C LEU A 248 -3.64 -11.01 -13.50
N ALA A 249 -4.46 -11.42 -12.52
CA ALA A 249 -4.46 -10.81 -11.18
C ALA A 249 -3.16 -11.06 -10.44
N VAL A 250 -2.68 -12.30 -10.43
CA VAL A 250 -1.42 -12.70 -9.79
C VAL A 250 -0.25 -12.00 -10.46
N ALA A 251 -0.16 -12.06 -11.79
CA ALA A 251 0.91 -11.41 -12.55
C ALA A 251 0.91 -9.88 -12.33
N THR A 252 -0.27 -9.24 -12.35
CA THR A 252 -0.38 -7.80 -12.10
C THR A 252 0.10 -7.44 -10.69
N GLY A 253 -0.28 -8.22 -9.68
CA GLY A 253 0.18 -8.04 -8.29
C GLY A 253 1.69 -8.25 -8.14
N MET A 254 2.25 -9.27 -8.80
CA MET A 254 3.70 -9.54 -8.80
C MET A 254 4.49 -8.44 -9.52
N PHE A 255 4.09 -8.03 -10.72
CA PHE A 255 4.80 -7.01 -11.48
C PHE A 255 4.78 -5.65 -10.79
N ASN A 256 3.74 -5.34 -10.02
CA ASN A 256 3.72 -4.14 -9.19
C ASN A 256 4.93 -4.08 -8.25
N GLN A 257 5.34 -5.20 -7.68
CA GLN A 257 6.49 -5.27 -6.78
C GLN A 257 7.81 -5.52 -7.52
N LEU A 258 7.78 -6.32 -8.61
CA LEU A 258 8.93 -6.55 -9.48
C LEU A 258 9.41 -5.28 -10.22
N ALA A 259 8.60 -4.20 -10.21
CA ALA A 259 9.04 -2.85 -10.55
C ALA A 259 10.09 -2.29 -9.57
N GLY A 260 10.23 -2.88 -8.37
CA GLY A 260 11.20 -2.47 -7.37
C GLY A 260 10.77 -1.31 -6.48
N ILE A 261 9.50 -0.87 -6.56
CA ILE A 261 9.03 0.36 -5.88
C ILE A 261 9.31 0.33 -4.38
N ASN A 262 8.87 -0.71 -3.70
CA ASN A 262 9.01 -0.76 -2.26
C ASN A 262 10.46 -1.01 -1.82
N ALA A 263 11.23 -1.81 -2.54
CA ALA A 263 12.66 -1.97 -2.28
C ALA A 263 13.39 -0.63 -2.40
N ILE A 264 13.11 0.15 -3.45
CA ILE A 264 13.69 1.48 -3.62
C ILE A 264 13.30 2.40 -2.46
N LEU A 265 12.02 2.41 -2.05
CA LEU A 265 11.55 3.25 -0.94
C LEU A 265 12.14 2.82 0.42
N TYR A 266 12.26 1.51 0.69
CA TYR A 266 12.81 0.98 1.96
C TYR A 266 14.31 1.23 2.10
N TYR A 267 15.05 1.22 1.00
CA TYR A 267 16.50 1.37 1.00
C TYR A 267 16.97 2.68 0.36
N LEU A 268 16.08 3.68 0.21
CA LEU A 268 16.33 4.89 -0.54
C LEU A 268 17.56 5.65 -0.04
N ASN A 269 17.71 5.82 1.28
CA ASN A 269 18.87 6.47 1.86
C ASN A 269 20.17 5.70 1.58
N SER A 270 20.13 4.37 1.63
CA SER A 270 21.28 3.51 1.29
C SER A 270 21.64 3.59 -0.18
N ILE A 271 20.65 3.68 -1.08
CA ILE A 271 20.86 3.84 -2.52
C ILE A 271 21.59 5.16 -2.81
N PHE A 272 21.17 6.28 -2.20
CA PHE A 272 21.86 7.55 -2.36
C PHE A 272 23.27 7.53 -1.73
N ALA A 273 23.41 6.90 -0.56
CA ALA A 273 24.72 6.75 0.09
C ALA A 273 25.70 5.93 -0.77
N SER A 274 25.24 4.88 -1.45
CA SER A 274 26.05 4.07 -2.36
C SER A 274 26.51 4.86 -3.60
N ALA A 275 25.79 5.90 -3.99
CA ALA A 275 26.18 6.84 -5.04
C ALA A 275 27.09 7.98 -4.55
N GLY A 276 27.54 7.93 -3.28
CA GLY A 276 28.45 8.92 -2.69
C GLY A 276 27.81 10.12 -2.02
N PHE A 277 26.48 10.11 -1.83
CA PHE A 277 25.80 11.19 -1.07
C PHE A 277 26.01 11.02 0.43
N SER A 278 26.20 12.14 1.14
CA SER A 278 26.22 12.13 2.61
C SER A 278 24.85 11.76 3.18
N GLN A 279 24.80 11.34 4.45
CA GLN A 279 23.55 10.99 5.14
C GLN A 279 22.51 12.11 5.06
N MET A 280 22.95 13.35 5.32
CA MET A 280 22.09 14.52 5.25
C MET A 280 21.58 14.79 3.84
N SER A 281 22.44 14.64 2.82
CA SER A 281 22.05 14.78 1.43
C SER A 281 21.09 13.68 1.00
N SER A 282 21.33 12.41 1.38
CA SER A 282 20.45 11.28 1.11
C SER A 282 19.05 11.51 1.68
N SER A 283 18.93 12.01 2.91
CA SER A 283 17.64 12.31 3.54
C SER A 283 16.88 13.44 2.84
N ARG A 284 17.58 14.48 2.35
CA ARG A 284 16.96 15.54 1.53
C ARG A 284 16.44 15.01 0.19
N GLN A 285 17.21 14.16 -0.48
CA GLN A 285 16.80 13.52 -1.72
C GLN A 285 15.55 12.65 -1.51
N ALA A 286 15.48 11.93 -0.39
CA ALA A 286 14.30 11.13 -0.04
C ALA A 286 13.02 11.97 0.09
N ILE A 287 13.10 13.18 0.66
CA ILE A 287 11.96 14.10 0.73
C ILE A 287 11.50 14.50 -0.68
N ILE A 288 12.43 14.79 -1.61
CA ILE A 288 12.09 15.14 -3.00
C ILE A 288 11.34 13.99 -3.66
N ILE A 289 11.79 12.74 -3.46
CA ILE A 289 11.11 11.54 -3.95
C ILE A 289 9.71 11.43 -3.34
N GLY A 290 9.56 11.68 -2.04
CA GLY A 290 8.24 11.68 -1.36
C GLY A 290 7.28 12.72 -1.92
N VAL A 291 7.74 13.96 -2.14
CA VAL A 291 6.96 15.03 -2.76
C VAL A 291 6.56 14.66 -4.20
N THR A 292 7.49 14.12 -4.97
CA THR A 292 7.24 13.66 -6.34
C THR A 292 6.18 12.57 -6.37
N ASN A 293 6.28 11.59 -5.44
CA ASN A 293 5.31 10.50 -5.33
C ASN A 293 3.90 11.03 -5.03
N LEU A 294 3.78 11.99 -4.10
CA LEU A 294 2.50 12.63 -3.79
C LEU A 294 1.91 13.37 -5.00
N ALA A 295 2.70 14.21 -5.64
CA ALA A 295 2.26 14.98 -6.80
C ALA A 295 1.85 14.07 -7.97
N ALA A 296 2.67 13.05 -8.27
CA ALA A 296 2.40 12.09 -9.34
C ALA A 296 1.15 11.23 -9.04
N THR A 297 0.93 10.82 -7.78
CA THR A 297 -0.26 10.06 -7.38
C THR A 297 -1.53 10.90 -7.55
N LEU A 298 -1.53 12.16 -7.11
CA LEU A 298 -2.68 13.06 -7.29
C LEU A 298 -2.98 13.31 -8.77
N PHE A 299 -1.95 13.47 -9.58
CA PHE A 299 -2.10 13.59 -11.04
C PHE A 299 -2.67 12.29 -11.65
N ALA A 300 -2.15 11.13 -11.26
CA ALA A 300 -2.59 9.82 -11.76
C ALA A 300 -4.08 9.59 -11.52
N MET A 301 -4.61 9.95 -10.34
CA MET A 301 -6.03 9.85 -10.01
C MET A 301 -6.93 10.68 -10.93
N SER A 302 -6.41 11.74 -11.53
CA SER A 302 -7.17 12.58 -12.48
C SER A 302 -7.17 12.05 -13.92
N VAL A 303 -6.25 11.17 -14.25
CA VAL A 303 -5.93 10.77 -15.64
C VAL A 303 -6.34 9.33 -15.95
N ILE A 304 -6.42 8.45 -14.93
CA ILE A 304 -6.65 7.00 -15.10
C ILE A 304 -7.91 6.67 -15.94
N ASP A 305 -9.00 7.41 -15.75
CA ASP A 305 -10.24 7.18 -16.47
C ASP A 305 -10.23 7.76 -17.90
N LYS A 306 -9.28 8.67 -18.19
CA LYS A 306 -9.15 9.32 -19.49
C LYS A 306 -8.28 8.53 -20.47
N ILE A 307 -7.20 7.90 -20.01
CA ILE A 307 -6.20 7.24 -20.87
C ILE A 307 -6.53 5.75 -21.05
N GLY A 308 -6.93 5.06 -19.99
CA GLY A 308 -7.19 3.62 -19.99
C GLY A 308 -6.06 2.83 -19.30
N ARG A 309 -6.42 1.63 -18.83
CA ARG A 309 -5.56 0.83 -17.93
C ARG A 309 -4.36 0.24 -18.67
N LYS A 310 -4.61 -0.40 -19.81
CA LYS A 310 -3.55 -1.01 -20.63
C LYS A 310 -2.52 0.01 -21.14
N LYS A 311 -2.99 1.15 -21.65
CA LYS A 311 -2.10 2.21 -22.15
C LYS A 311 -1.21 2.78 -21.05
N LEU A 312 -1.78 3.03 -19.86
CA LEU A 312 -1.00 3.53 -18.71
C LEU A 312 0.06 2.52 -18.27
N LEU A 313 -0.26 1.21 -18.23
CA LEU A 313 0.72 0.17 -17.90
C LEU A 313 1.86 0.12 -18.91
N LEU A 314 1.59 0.25 -20.22
CA LEU A 314 2.62 0.26 -21.26
C LEU A 314 3.53 1.50 -21.16
N ILE A 315 2.94 2.69 -21.03
CA ILE A 315 3.70 3.95 -20.89
C ILE A 315 4.58 3.89 -19.63
N GLY A 316 4.01 3.44 -18.51
CA GLY A 316 4.75 3.33 -17.27
C GLY A 316 5.87 2.31 -17.35
N ALA A 317 5.62 1.11 -17.90
CA ALA A 317 6.63 0.08 -18.04
C ALA A 317 7.81 0.56 -18.92
N ALA A 318 7.54 1.19 -20.06
CA ALA A 318 8.58 1.74 -20.93
C ALA A 318 9.42 2.82 -20.20
N GLY A 319 8.77 3.76 -19.51
CA GLY A 319 9.46 4.80 -18.75
C GLY A 319 10.28 4.23 -17.58
N MET A 320 9.74 3.22 -16.87
CA MET A 320 10.48 2.55 -15.80
C MET A 320 11.68 1.77 -16.31
N VAL A 321 11.61 1.10 -17.47
CA VAL A 321 12.76 0.45 -18.11
C VAL A 321 13.88 1.46 -18.36
N PHE A 322 13.55 2.61 -18.93
CA PHE A 322 14.53 3.67 -19.18
C PHE A 322 15.17 4.19 -17.89
N CYS A 323 14.36 4.54 -16.90
CA CYS A 323 14.86 5.11 -15.65
C CYS A 323 15.69 4.09 -14.84
N LEU A 324 15.19 2.86 -14.66
CA LEU A 324 15.89 1.81 -13.91
C LEU A 324 17.16 1.34 -14.64
N GLY A 325 17.11 1.21 -15.97
CA GLY A 325 18.29 0.93 -16.78
C GLY A 325 19.34 2.02 -16.64
N GLY A 326 18.91 3.29 -16.62
CA GLY A 326 19.78 4.44 -16.37
C GLY A 326 20.41 4.42 -14.99
N VAL A 327 19.65 4.05 -13.93
CA VAL A 327 20.20 3.89 -12.57
C VAL A 327 21.23 2.74 -12.54
N GLY A 328 20.92 1.61 -13.16
CA GLY A 328 21.87 0.49 -13.27
C GLY A 328 23.17 0.89 -13.96
N TRP A 329 23.07 1.60 -15.08
CA TRP A 329 24.23 2.12 -15.81
C TRP A 329 25.06 3.12 -14.99
N LEU A 330 24.40 3.99 -14.24
CA LEU A 330 25.07 4.93 -13.34
C LEU A 330 25.89 4.22 -12.27
N PHE A 331 25.35 3.19 -11.63
CA PHE A 331 26.09 2.40 -10.65
C PHE A 331 27.20 1.56 -11.25
N GLU A 332 27.05 1.08 -12.48
CA GLU A 332 28.07 0.30 -13.18
C GLU A 332 29.27 1.16 -13.59
N THR A 333 29.01 2.37 -14.10
CA THR A 333 30.05 3.28 -14.57
C THR A 333 30.65 4.18 -13.48
N GLY A 334 29.89 4.40 -12.39
CA GLY A 334 30.27 5.36 -11.34
C GLY A 334 30.25 6.82 -11.79
N GLN A 335 29.69 7.10 -12.98
CA GLN A 335 29.67 8.45 -13.57
C GLN A 335 28.35 9.18 -13.26
N HIS A 336 28.42 10.52 -13.18
CA HIS A 336 27.26 11.40 -13.06
C HIS A 336 26.30 11.09 -11.87
N PRO A 337 26.79 10.96 -10.63
CA PRO A 337 25.92 10.59 -9.49
C PRO A 337 24.76 11.55 -9.28
N ALA A 338 24.87 12.82 -9.69
CA ALA A 338 23.79 13.80 -9.62
C ALA A 338 22.55 13.42 -10.47
N MET A 339 22.72 12.56 -11.50
CA MET A 339 21.58 12.08 -12.29
C MET A 339 20.71 11.07 -11.55
N LEU A 340 21.23 10.43 -10.49
CA LEU A 340 20.48 9.42 -9.73
C LEU A 340 19.13 9.95 -9.26
N LEU A 341 19.11 11.15 -8.69
CA LEU A 341 17.87 11.78 -8.24
C LEU A 341 16.85 11.90 -9.37
N TRP A 342 17.25 12.42 -10.52
CA TRP A 342 16.35 12.66 -11.64
C TRP A 342 15.84 11.38 -12.29
N LEU A 343 16.66 10.35 -12.35
CA LEU A 343 16.25 9.03 -12.79
C LEU A 343 15.23 8.41 -11.84
N LEU A 344 15.43 8.53 -10.52
CA LEU A 344 14.47 8.05 -9.53
C LEU A 344 13.19 8.90 -9.50
N VAL A 345 13.26 10.21 -9.68
CA VAL A 345 12.10 11.08 -9.88
C VAL A 345 11.28 10.64 -11.09
N GLY A 346 11.93 10.44 -12.24
CA GLY A 346 11.28 9.92 -13.44
C GLY A 346 10.64 8.55 -13.21
N TYR A 347 11.36 7.64 -12.57
CA TYR A 347 10.86 6.32 -12.19
C TYR A 347 9.59 6.40 -11.34
N ILE A 348 9.58 7.23 -10.28
CA ILE A 348 8.42 7.43 -9.40
C ILE A 348 7.23 7.99 -10.18
N ILE A 349 7.44 8.94 -11.08
CA ILE A 349 6.36 9.48 -11.92
C ILE A 349 5.76 8.39 -12.79
N PHE A 350 6.59 7.62 -13.52
CA PHE A 350 6.10 6.54 -14.37
C PHE A 350 5.43 5.42 -13.58
N PHE A 351 5.93 5.09 -12.39
CA PHE A 351 5.29 4.14 -11.50
C PHE A 351 3.92 4.64 -11.01
N ALA A 352 3.85 5.86 -10.49
CA ALA A 352 2.63 6.40 -9.89
C ALA A 352 1.47 6.51 -10.90
N ILE A 353 1.76 6.97 -12.15
CA ILE A 353 0.73 7.09 -13.20
C ILE A 353 0.30 5.76 -13.80
N SER A 354 1.06 4.69 -13.59
CA SER A 354 0.79 3.36 -14.14
C SER A 354 0.47 2.35 -13.04
N GLN A 355 1.48 1.68 -12.52
CA GLN A 355 1.34 0.62 -11.52
C GLN A 355 0.61 1.08 -10.26
N GLY A 356 0.96 2.25 -9.73
CA GLY A 356 0.37 2.79 -8.51
C GLY A 356 -1.14 3.06 -8.63
N ALA A 357 -1.58 3.54 -9.78
CA ALA A 357 -2.98 3.89 -10.03
C ALA A 357 -3.80 2.70 -10.57
N VAL A 358 -3.22 1.87 -11.44
CA VAL A 358 -3.96 0.92 -12.28
C VAL A 358 -4.16 -0.43 -11.61
N VAL A 359 -3.17 -0.94 -10.86
CA VAL A 359 -3.13 -2.34 -10.41
C VAL A 359 -4.40 -2.77 -9.69
N TRP A 360 -4.80 -2.05 -8.66
CA TRP A 360 -5.96 -2.43 -7.83
C TRP A 360 -7.28 -2.28 -8.58
N VAL A 361 -7.39 -1.27 -9.44
CA VAL A 361 -8.56 -1.05 -10.29
C VAL A 361 -8.67 -2.19 -11.29
N TYR A 362 -7.58 -2.52 -11.99
CA TYR A 362 -7.55 -3.58 -12.99
C TYR A 362 -7.92 -4.94 -12.39
N ILE A 363 -7.31 -5.33 -11.25
CA ILE A 363 -7.63 -6.59 -10.58
C ILE A 363 -9.12 -6.65 -10.20
N SER A 364 -9.74 -5.52 -9.83
CA SER A 364 -11.16 -5.48 -9.50
C SER A 364 -12.08 -5.59 -10.71
N GLU A 365 -11.63 -5.18 -11.89
CA GLU A 365 -12.42 -5.14 -13.13
C GLU A 365 -12.45 -6.47 -13.89
N ILE A 366 -11.44 -7.34 -13.71
CA ILE A 366 -11.29 -8.59 -14.48
C ILE A 366 -12.13 -9.77 -13.95
N PHE A 367 -12.67 -9.67 -12.73
CA PHE A 367 -13.48 -10.74 -12.13
C PHE A 367 -14.97 -10.44 -12.10
N PRO A 368 -15.83 -11.45 -12.38
CA PRO A 368 -17.27 -11.34 -12.13
C PRO A 368 -17.55 -11.09 -10.64
N ASN A 369 -18.69 -10.44 -10.35
CA ASN A 369 -19.09 -10.07 -8.99
C ASN A 369 -19.00 -11.25 -8.00
N LYS A 370 -19.40 -12.47 -8.44
CA LYS A 370 -19.44 -13.69 -7.62
C LYS A 370 -18.09 -14.10 -7.02
N VAL A 371 -17.00 -13.89 -7.74
CA VAL A 371 -15.64 -14.32 -7.32
C VAL A 371 -14.66 -13.16 -7.18
N ARG A 372 -15.11 -11.92 -7.38
CA ARG A 372 -14.25 -10.71 -7.37
C ARG A 372 -13.42 -10.58 -6.10
N ALA A 373 -14.05 -10.73 -4.92
CA ALA A 373 -13.33 -10.62 -3.65
C ALA A 373 -12.21 -11.67 -3.52
N LYS A 374 -12.48 -12.90 -3.96
CA LYS A 374 -11.49 -13.99 -3.97
C LYS A 374 -10.35 -13.69 -4.95
N GLY A 375 -10.66 -13.16 -6.14
CA GLY A 375 -9.68 -12.77 -7.14
C GLY A 375 -8.79 -11.61 -6.68
N GLN A 376 -9.38 -10.59 -6.08
CA GLN A 376 -8.63 -9.47 -5.47
C GLN A 376 -7.70 -9.95 -4.34
N SER A 377 -8.16 -10.88 -3.51
CA SER A 377 -7.35 -11.48 -2.45
C SER A 377 -6.14 -12.23 -3.01
N LEU A 378 -6.29 -12.98 -4.11
CA LEU A 378 -5.16 -13.67 -4.77
C LEU A 378 -4.14 -12.68 -5.32
N GLY A 379 -4.58 -11.63 -6.03
CA GLY A 379 -3.70 -10.58 -6.52
C GLY A 379 -2.98 -9.83 -5.41
N ALA A 380 -3.69 -9.51 -4.32
CA ALA A 380 -3.10 -8.87 -3.15
C ALA A 380 -2.09 -9.77 -2.43
N SER A 381 -2.38 -11.07 -2.29
CA SER A 381 -1.45 -12.03 -1.68
C SER A 381 -0.17 -12.15 -2.51
N ALA A 382 -0.29 -12.25 -3.83
CA ALA A 382 0.87 -12.27 -4.73
C ALA A 382 1.71 -10.99 -4.59
N ASN A 383 1.06 -9.82 -4.49
CA ASN A 383 1.73 -8.54 -4.27
C ASN A 383 2.51 -8.53 -2.95
N TRP A 384 1.90 -8.90 -1.82
CA TRP A 384 2.56 -8.87 -0.52
C TRP A 384 3.70 -9.87 -0.37
N ILE A 385 3.52 -11.09 -0.88
CA ILE A 385 4.57 -12.12 -0.87
C ILE A 385 5.77 -11.65 -1.71
N THR A 386 5.50 -11.15 -2.92
CA THR A 386 6.57 -10.64 -3.80
C THR A 386 7.29 -9.45 -3.16
N ASN A 387 6.55 -8.53 -2.51
CA ASN A 387 7.13 -7.41 -1.78
C ASN A 387 8.08 -7.89 -0.67
N ALA A 388 7.63 -8.83 0.16
CA ALA A 388 8.45 -9.37 1.26
C ALA A 388 9.73 -10.05 0.74
N LEU A 389 9.62 -10.83 -0.34
CA LEU A 389 10.78 -11.49 -0.96
C LEU A 389 11.76 -10.47 -1.54
N ILE A 390 11.29 -9.48 -2.30
CA ILE A 390 12.14 -8.44 -2.89
C ILE A 390 12.85 -7.64 -1.80
N ALA A 391 12.11 -7.21 -0.76
CA ALA A 391 12.70 -6.48 0.37
C ALA A 391 13.78 -7.29 1.09
N TRP A 392 13.60 -8.61 1.18
CA TRP A 392 14.59 -9.50 1.78
C TRP A 392 15.84 -9.66 0.91
N PHE A 393 15.67 -9.94 -0.39
CA PHE A 393 16.78 -10.24 -1.29
C PHE A 393 17.53 -8.99 -1.78
N PHE A 394 16.90 -7.82 -1.78
CA PHE A 394 17.51 -6.61 -2.31
C PHE A 394 18.88 -6.26 -1.70
N PRO A 395 19.09 -6.28 -0.36
CA PRO A 395 20.40 -5.96 0.20
C PRO A 395 21.50 -6.95 -0.21
N MET A 396 21.15 -8.22 -0.40
CA MET A 396 22.11 -9.25 -0.85
C MET A 396 22.54 -9.01 -2.29
N LEU A 397 21.58 -8.67 -3.17
CA LEU A 397 21.86 -8.35 -4.56
C LEU A 397 22.66 -7.04 -4.67
N ALA A 398 22.31 -6.02 -3.88
CA ALA A 398 23.01 -4.75 -3.83
C ALA A 398 24.43 -4.87 -3.26
N ALA A 399 24.67 -5.80 -2.33
CA ALA A 399 26.01 -6.10 -1.82
C ALA A 399 26.89 -6.81 -2.85
N TRP A 400 26.31 -7.61 -3.73
CA TRP A 400 27.05 -8.22 -4.86
C TRP A 400 27.40 -7.19 -5.93
N SER A 401 26.41 -6.39 -6.35
CA SER A 401 26.60 -5.27 -7.26
C SER A 401 25.45 -4.27 -7.12
N HIS A 402 25.77 -2.99 -6.98
CA HIS A 402 24.76 -1.95 -6.87
C HIS A 402 23.90 -1.78 -8.12
N SER A 403 24.40 -2.20 -9.32
CA SER A 403 23.68 -2.11 -10.59
C SER A 403 22.69 -3.26 -10.81
N VAL A 404 23.00 -4.46 -10.33
CA VAL A 404 22.25 -5.71 -10.61
C VAL A 404 20.76 -5.62 -10.22
N PRO A 405 20.36 -5.12 -9.03
CA PRO A 405 18.93 -4.99 -8.69
C PRO A 405 18.17 -4.13 -9.69
N PHE A 406 18.74 -3.02 -10.11
CA PHE A 406 18.08 -2.07 -11.02
C PHE A 406 17.95 -2.62 -12.43
N TYR A 407 18.96 -3.31 -12.95
CA TYR A 407 18.84 -4.03 -14.22
C TYR A 407 17.82 -5.16 -14.13
N GLY A 408 17.76 -5.88 -13.00
CA GLY A 408 16.74 -6.89 -12.73
C GLY A 408 15.32 -6.32 -12.79
N PHE A 409 15.08 -5.19 -12.11
CA PHE A 409 13.79 -4.50 -12.16
C PHE A 409 13.48 -3.97 -13.57
N ALA A 410 14.46 -3.41 -14.27
CA ALA A 410 14.30 -2.97 -15.66
C ALA A 410 13.90 -4.13 -16.59
N ALA A 411 14.55 -5.30 -16.45
CA ALA A 411 14.23 -6.50 -17.22
C ALA A 411 12.80 -7.00 -16.92
N MET A 412 12.36 -6.96 -15.65
CA MET A 412 10.99 -7.32 -15.27
C MET A 412 9.97 -6.34 -15.84
N MET A 413 10.28 -5.05 -15.92
CA MET A 413 9.39 -4.06 -16.56
C MET A 413 9.36 -4.22 -18.07
N ALA A 414 10.46 -4.59 -18.71
CA ALA A 414 10.47 -4.94 -20.13
C ALA A 414 9.62 -6.19 -20.42
N LEU A 415 9.75 -7.22 -19.57
CA LEU A 415 8.91 -8.42 -19.65
C LEU A 415 7.42 -8.05 -19.46
N GLN A 416 7.11 -7.22 -18.46
CA GLN A 416 5.75 -6.74 -18.27
C GLN A 416 5.22 -5.98 -19.48
N PHE A 417 6.02 -5.11 -20.08
CA PHE A 417 5.63 -4.37 -21.28
C PHE A 417 5.19 -5.34 -22.38
N VAL A 418 5.98 -6.36 -22.66
CA VAL A 418 5.69 -7.37 -23.69
C VAL A 418 4.42 -8.15 -23.34
N LEU A 419 4.30 -8.62 -22.10
CA LEU A 419 3.13 -9.40 -21.67
C LEU A 419 1.85 -8.56 -21.68
N VAL A 420 1.90 -7.31 -21.22
CA VAL A 420 0.75 -6.39 -21.25
C VAL A 420 0.33 -6.09 -22.68
N LEU A 421 1.27 -5.92 -23.59
CA LEU A 421 0.97 -5.67 -24.99
C LEU A 421 0.12 -6.80 -25.59
N TRP A 422 0.40 -8.06 -25.24
CA TRP A 422 -0.18 -9.23 -25.88
C TRP A 422 -1.34 -9.84 -25.11
N LEU A 423 -1.26 -9.87 -23.77
CA LEU A 423 -2.19 -10.65 -22.94
C LEU A 423 -3.21 -9.80 -22.19
N TRP A 424 -2.89 -8.53 -21.81
CA TRP A 424 -3.80 -7.70 -21.02
C TRP A 424 -4.89 -7.08 -21.90
N PRO A 425 -6.18 -7.40 -21.68
CA PRO A 425 -7.29 -6.67 -22.32
C PRO A 425 -7.42 -5.25 -21.74
N GLU A 426 -7.84 -4.30 -22.59
CA GLU A 426 -8.24 -2.98 -22.10
C GLU A 426 -9.62 -3.07 -21.45
N THR A 427 -9.74 -2.56 -20.23
CA THR A 427 -10.97 -2.61 -19.44
C THR A 427 -11.73 -1.28 -19.44
N ARG A 428 -11.12 -0.20 -19.90
CA ARG A 428 -11.75 1.12 -19.96
C ARG A 428 -13.01 1.10 -20.80
N GLY A 429 -14.13 1.60 -20.22
CA GLY A 429 -15.39 1.78 -20.92
C GLY A 429 -16.09 0.49 -21.35
N ALA A 430 -15.56 -0.68 -20.97
CA ALA A 430 -16.20 -1.97 -21.19
C ALA A 430 -17.09 -2.34 -20.01
N THR A 431 -18.27 -2.94 -20.28
CA THR A 431 -19.09 -3.51 -19.22
C THR A 431 -18.44 -4.79 -18.70
N LEU A 432 -18.81 -5.22 -17.49
CA LEU A 432 -18.29 -6.45 -16.90
C LEU A 432 -18.55 -7.66 -17.81
N GLU A 433 -19.72 -7.72 -18.45
CA GLU A 433 -20.11 -8.78 -19.36
C GLU A 433 -19.22 -8.80 -20.60
N GLN A 434 -18.87 -7.63 -21.13
CA GLN A 434 -17.94 -7.51 -22.26
C GLN A 434 -16.52 -7.94 -21.89
N ILE A 435 -16.08 -7.62 -20.67
CA ILE A 435 -14.76 -8.05 -20.16
C ILE A 435 -14.77 -9.57 -19.98
N GLN A 436 -15.82 -10.14 -19.39
CA GLN A 436 -15.99 -11.58 -19.22
C GLN A 436 -15.99 -12.32 -20.56
N ALA A 437 -16.72 -11.80 -21.56
CA ALA A 437 -16.72 -12.38 -22.89
C ALA A 437 -15.31 -12.39 -23.54
N ARG A 438 -14.52 -11.33 -23.33
CA ARG A 438 -13.13 -11.26 -23.80
C ARG A 438 -12.20 -12.22 -23.06
N LEU A 439 -12.45 -12.44 -21.78
CA LEU A 439 -11.67 -13.34 -20.92
C LEU A 439 -12.15 -14.79 -20.98
N ARG A 440 -13.22 -15.08 -21.73
CA ARG A 440 -13.88 -16.40 -21.85
C ARG A 440 -14.32 -16.96 -20.47
N THR A 441 -14.80 -16.10 -19.59
CA THR A 441 -15.27 -16.44 -18.23
C THR A 441 -16.79 -16.53 -18.14
#